data_838459b240a89663a1f340ed87cbe7d3
#
_entry.id   838459b240a89663a1f340ed87cbe7d3
#
_cell.length_a   1.000
_cell.length_b   1.000
_cell.length_c   1.000
_cell.angle_alpha   90.00
_cell.angle_beta   90.00
_cell.angle_gamma   90.00
#
_symmetry.space_group_name_H-M   'P 1'
#
loop_
_entity.id
_entity.type
_entity.pdbx_description
1 polymer ?
#
loop_
_entity_poly.entity_id
_entity_poly.type
_entity_poly.pdbx_seq_one_letter_code
_entity_poly.pdbx_strand_id
1 'polypeptide(L)'
;MTDRSKIPDFDPQGPQLVYVAVADHIAARITAGELSPGARLPAERDLAEEYGVAYLTVRRAARVLRERGLILTVHGKGTFVVDPLPMGEGQQ
;
A
#
# COMPACT_ATOMS: atom_id res chain seq x y z
N MET A 1 13.57 10.44 -10.69
CA MET A 1 13.55 10.47 -9.26
C MET A 1 12.14 10.59 -8.74
N THR A 2 11.83 9.86 -7.73
CA THR A 2 10.51 9.95 -7.15
C THR A 2 10.37 11.24 -6.38
N ASP A 3 9.30 11.93 -6.63
CA ASP A 3 9.06 13.18 -5.96
C ASP A 3 8.06 12.93 -4.85
N ARG A 4 8.53 12.82 -3.65
CA ARG A 4 7.67 12.53 -2.51
C ARG A 4 6.65 13.63 -2.25
N SER A 5 6.89 14.82 -2.77
CA SER A 5 5.91 15.87 -2.57
C SER A 5 4.60 15.60 -3.30
N LYS A 6 4.59 14.60 -4.20
CA LYS A 6 3.35 14.23 -4.87
C LYS A 6 2.50 13.30 -4.02
N ILE A 7 3.04 12.78 -2.93
CA ILE A 7 2.30 11.90 -2.04
C ILE A 7 1.96 12.71 -0.80
N PRO A 8 0.68 13.05 -0.59
CA PRO A 8 0.33 13.81 0.60
C PRO A 8 0.63 13.00 1.85
N ASP A 9 0.86 13.70 2.94
CA ASP A 9 1.07 13.02 4.20
C ASP A 9 -0.19 12.24 4.57
N PHE A 10 0.00 11.13 5.22
CA PHE A 10 -1.13 10.34 5.69
C PHE A 10 -1.89 11.13 6.76
N ASP A 11 -3.21 11.21 6.58
CA ASP A 11 -4.05 11.95 7.51
C ASP A 11 -5.12 11.03 8.09
N PRO A 12 -4.91 10.52 9.31
CA PRO A 12 -5.89 9.65 9.94
C PRO A 12 -7.16 10.37 10.37
N GLN A 13 -7.16 11.70 10.32
CA GLN A 13 -8.32 12.48 10.70
C GLN A 13 -9.22 12.83 9.52
N GLY A 14 -8.89 12.35 8.34
CA GLY A 14 -9.71 12.63 7.16
C GLY A 14 -11.04 11.91 7.21
N PRO A 15 -11.89 12.15 6.24
CA PRO A 15 -13.26 11.62 6.27
C PRO A 15 -13.38 10.14 5.93
N GLN A 16 -12.32 9.55 5.39
CA GLN A 16 -12.36 8.14 5.06
C GLN A 16 -12.19 7.28 6.28
N LEU A 17 -12.62 6.03 6.18
CA LEU A 17 -12.25 5.03 7.17
C LEU A 17 -10.74 4.92 7.19
N VAL A 18 -10.16 4.75 8.37
CA VAL A 18 -8.72 4.79 8.52
C VAL A 18 -8.04 3.72 7.66
N TYR A 19 -8.58 2.50 7.62
CA TYR A 19 -7.90 1.46 6.85
C TYR A 19 -7.93 1.75 5.35
N VAL A 20 -8.96 2.43 4.86
CA VAL A 20 -9.00 2.82 3.45
C VAL A 20 -7.98 3.90 3.20
N ALA A 21 -7.85 4.85 4.12
CA ALA A 21 -6.84 5.91 3.98
C ALA A 21 -5.44 5.32 3.98
N VAL A 22 -5.17 4.31 4.81
CA VAL A 22 -3.87 3.65 4.81
C VAL A 22 -3.63 2.96 3.47
N ALA A 23 -4.64 2.22 2.97
CA ALA A 23 -4.50 1.55 1.69
C ALA A 23 -4.25 2.56 0.56
N ASP A 24 -4.97 3.66 0.56
CA ASP A 24 -4.78 4.68 -0.49
C ASP A 24 -3.39 5.28 -0.41
N HIS A 25 -2.88 5.51 0.79
CA HIS A 25 -1.56 6.09 0.93
C HIS A 25 -0.47 5.11 0.45
N ILE A 26 -0.60 3.84 0.81
CA ILE A 26 0.35 2.83 0.34
C ILE A 26 0.25 2.69 -1.18
N ALA A 27 -0.97 2.71 -1.74
CA ALA A 27 -1.14 2.64 -3.18
C ALA A 27 -0.44 3.81 -3.87
N ALA A 28 -0.50 5.00 -3.27
CA ALA A 28 0.19 6.16 -3.84
C ALA A 28 1.70 5.96 -3.82
N ARG A 29 2.24 5.35 -2.77
CA ARG A 29 3.68 5.06 -2.70
C ARG A 29 4.09 4.05 -3.77
N ILE A 30 3.24 3.08 -4.05
CA ILE A 30 3.50 2.10 -5.10
C ILE A 30 3.47 2.79 -6.46
N THR A 31 2.46 3.59 -6.71
CA THR A 31 2.31 4.28 -7.99
C THR A 31 3.45 5.27 -8.23
N ALA A 32 3.91 5.92 -7.17
CA ALA A 32 5.00 6.88 -7.28
C ALA A 32 6.37 6.21 -7.41
N GLY A 33 6.45 4.90 -7.28
CA GLY A 33 7.71 4.18 -7.42
C GLY A 33 8.51 4.07 -6.14
N GLU A 34 7.99 4.58 -5.03
CA GLU A 34 8.70 4.45 -3.77
C GLU A 34 8.74 2.98 -3.34
N LEU A 35 7.66 2.26 -3.57
CA LEU A 35 7.60 0.82 -3.37
C LEU A 35 7.53 0.21 -4.76
N SER A 36 8.64 -0.28 -5.26
CA SER A 36 8.77 -0.70 -6.65
C SER A 36 8.09 -2.02 -6.93
N PRO A 37 7.68 -2.28 -8.18
CA PRO A 37 7.17 -3.60 -8.55
C PRO A 37 8.17 -4.69 -8.17
N GLY A 38 7.68 -5.75 -7.57
CA GLY A 38 8.51 -6.86 -7.13
C GLY A 38 9.15 -6.67 -5.77
N ALA A 39 9.09 -5.46 -5.21
CA ALA A 39 9.71 -5.20 -3.93
C ALA A 39 8.88 -5.79 -2.80
N ARG A 40 9.55 -6.19 -1.75
CA ARG A 40 8.87 -6.70 -0.57
C ARG A 40 8.37 -5.53 0.26
N LEU A 41 7.11 -5.61 0.70
CA LEU A 41 6.58 -4.59 1.58
C LEU A 41 7.13 -4.78 2.99
N PRO A 42 7.23 -3.70 3.76
CA PRO A 42 7.53 -3.85 5.18
C PRO A 42 6.48 -4.74 5.84
N ALA A 43 6.88 -5.38 6.92
CA ALA A 43 5.94 -6.21 7.67
C ALA A 43 4.76 -5.38 8.16
N GLU A 44 3.62 -6.04 8.33
CA GLU A 44 2.42 -5.32 8.78
C GLU A 44 2.62 -4.63 10.10
N ARG A 45 3.39 -5.23 11.01
CA ARG A 45 3.65 -4.57 12.29
C ARG A 45 4.47 -3.31 12.11
N ASP A 46 5.43 -3.33 11.20
CA ASP A 46 6.24 -2.15 10.93
C ASP A 46 5.41 -1.06 10.28
N LEU A 47 4.50 -1.45 9.38
CA LEU A 47 3.61 -0.48 8.78
C LEU A 47 2.67 0.12 9.81
N ALA A 48 2.21 -0.68 10.77
CA ALA A 48 1.35 -0.16 11.82
C ALA A 48 2.07 0.92 12.62
N GLU A 49 3.35 0.68 12.93
CA GLU A 49 4.13 1.69 13.62
C GLU A 49 4.34 2.92 12.75
N GLU A 50 4.69 2.70 11.50
CA GLU A 50 4.96 3.81 10.60
C GLU A 50 3.73 4.71 10.44
N TYR A 51 2.55 4.11 10.32
CA TYR A 51 1.33 4.88 10.12
C TYR A 51 0.65 5.29 11.43
N GLY A 52 1.13 4.80 12.56
CA GLY A 52 0.53 5.14 13.84
C GLY A 52 -0.87 4.59 14.01
N VAL A 53 -1.13 3.39 13.49
CA VAL A 53 -2.46 2.80 13.55
C VAL A 53 -2.37 1.38 14.12
N ALA A 54 -3.52 0.82 14.44
CA ALA A 54 -3.57 -0.54 14.97
C ALA A 54 -3.15 -1.54 13.92
N TYR A 55 -2.56 -2.63 14.37
CA TYR A 55 -2.14 -3.72 13.48
C TYR A 55 -3.30 -4.23 12.62
N LEU A 56 -4.49 -4.41 13.22
CA LEU A 56 -5.62 -4.89 12.44
C LEU A 56 -6.05 -3.91 11.36
N THR A 57 -5.82 -2.63 11.58
CA THR A 57 -6.09 -1.63 10.57
C THR A 57 -5.20 -1.85 9.35
N VAL A 58 -3.92 -2.14 9.58
CA VAL A 58 -3.00 -2.43 8.48
C VAL A 58 -3.42 -3.72 7.78
N ARG A 59 -3.85 -4.73 8.53
CA ARG A 59 -4.30 -5.97 7.90
C ARG A 59 -5.50 -5.74 6.99
N ARG A 60 -6.42 -4.88 7.39
CA ARG A 60 -7.55 -4.53 6.54
C ARG A 60 -7.09 -3.77 5.31
N ALA A 61 -6.15 -2.84 5.49
CA ALA A 61 -5.60 -2.08 4.36
C ALA A 61 -4.92 -3.01 3.37
N ALA A 62 -4.17 -4.00 3.87
CA ALA A 62 -3.51 -4.96 2.99
C ALA A 62 -4.52 -5.76 2.18
N ARG A 63 -5.64 -6.12 2.80
CA ARG A 63 -6.69 -6.82 2.06
C ARG A 63 -7.21 -5.97 0.90
N VAL A 64 -7.44 -4.67 1.16
CA VAL A 64 -7.88 -3.76 0.10
C VAL A 64 -6.85 -3.72 -1.02
N LEU A 65 -5.57 -3.63 -0.67
CA LEU A 65 -4.52 -3.57 -1.69
C LEU A 65 -4.43 -4.86 -2.50
N ARG A 66 -4.65 -6.02 -1.85
CA ARG A 66 -4.69 -7.29 -2.59
C ARG A 66 -5.87 -7.32 -3.54
N GLU A 67 -7.02 -6.85 -3.10
CA GLU A 67 -8.22 -6.81 -3.94
C GLU A 67 -8.04 -5.87 -5.13
N ARG A 68 -7.26 -4.82 -4.95
CA ARG A 68 -6.94 -3.91 -6.05
C ARG A 68 -5.88 -4.47 -6.98
N GLY A 69 -5.27 -5.60 -6.63
CA GLY A 69 -4.23 -6.20 -7.46
C GLY A 69 -2.88 -5.53 -7.35
N LEU A 70 -2.63 -4.78 -6.28
CA LEU A 70 -1.37 -4.06 -6.14
C LEU A 70 -0.33 -4.82 -5.36
N ILE A 71 -0.74 -5.74 -4.50
CA ILE A 71 0.19 -6.55 -3.73
C ILE A 71 -0.28 -7.99 -3.73
N LEU A 72 0.65 -8.89 -3.41
CA LEU A 72 0.32 -10.29 -3.24
C LEU A 72 1.13 -10.84 -2.07
N THR A 73 0.57 -11.81 -1.41
CA THR A 73 1.24 -12.45 -0.30
C THR A 73 1.70 -13.83 -0.74
N VAL A 74 2.98 -14.12 -0.53
CA VAL A 74 3.56 -15.42 -0.83
C VAL A 74 3.79 -16.11 0.49
N HIS A 75 3.08 -17.20 0.70
CA HIS A 75 3.12 -17.91 1.98
C HIS A 75 4.56 -18.26 2.35
N GLY A 76 4.95 -17.90 3.54
CA GLY A 76 6.30 -18.20 4.03
C GLY A 76 7.37 -17.23 3.55
N LYS A 77 7.04 -16.29 2.66
CA LYS A 77 8.05 -15.38 2.14
C LYS A 77 7.73 -13.91 2.40
N GLY A 78 6.47 -13.54 2.43
CA GLY A 78 6.08 -12.16 2.71
C GLY A 78 5.12 -11.61 1.69
N THR A 79 4.94 -10.31 1.75
CA THR A 79 4.03 -9.59 0.86
C THR A 79 4.86 -8.71 -0.07
N PHE A 80 4.52 -8.73 -1.34
CA PHE A 80 5.31 -8.07 -2.37
C PHE A 80 4.42 -7.21 -3.24
N VAL A 81 4.98 -6.13 -3.78
CA VAL A 81 4.30 -5.36 -4.80
C VAL A 81 4.25 -6.21 -6.07
N VAL A 82 3.10 -6.25 -6.72
CA VAL A 82 2.99 -7.06 -7.94
C VAL A 82 3.92 -6.54 -9.03
N ASP A 83 4.32 -7.42 -9.91
CA ASP A 83 5.25 -7.09 -10.98
C ASP A 83 4.84 -7.86 -12.24
N PRO A 84 4.36 -7.15 -13.26
CA PRO A 84 4.25 -5.69 -13.34
C PRO A 84 2.99 -5.18 -12.66
N LEU A 85 2.96 -3.88 -12.42
CA LEU A 85 1.76 -3.27 -11.87
C LEU A 85 0.61 -3.36 -12.89
N PRO A 86 -0.64 -3.41 -12.41
CA PRO A 86 -1.77 -3.39 -13.33
C PRO A 86 -1.74 -2.13 -14.15
N MET A 87 -2.08 -2.26 -15.43
CA MET A 87 -2.03 -1.11 -16.31
C MET A 87 -3.25 -0.26 -16.15
N GLY A 88 -4.06 -0.24 -15.58
CA GLY A 88 -5.22 0.60 -15.55
C GLY A 88 -6.15 0.28 -16.70
N GLU A 89 -7.23 0.93 -16.68
CA GLU A 89 -8.24 0.57 -17.57
C GLU A 89 -7.86 0.71 -18.96
N GLY A 90 -6.84 1.37 -19.23
CA GLY A 90 -6.46 1.49 -20.61
C GLY A 90 -6.11 0.24 -21.24
N GLN A 91 -5.89 -0.75 -20.44
CA GLN A 91 -5.54 -1.86 -20.99
C GLN A 91 -6.52 -2.72 -21.10
N GLN A 92 -6.97 -2.88 -21.17
CA GLN A 92 -7.87 -3.72 -21.28
C GLN A 92 -8.39 -3.77 -22.24
#